data_beed74daa9f32a27c9a60932f6e17d0f
#
_entry.id   beed74daa9f32a27c9a60932f6e17d0f
#
_cell.length_a   1.000
_cell.length_b   1.000
_cell.length_c   1.000
_cell.angle_alpha   90.00
_cell.angle_beta   90.00
_cell.angle_gamma   90.00
#
_symmetry.space_group_name_H-M   'P 1'
#
loop_
_entity.id
_entity.type
_entity.pdbx_description
1 polymer ?
#
loop_
_entity_poly.entity_id
_entity_poly.type
_entity_poly.pdbx_seq_one_letter_code
_entity_poly.pdbx_strand_id
1 'polypeptide(L)'
;MTSSGGKDYGTSRQYMTQEVNAVVAAIFERIPSADILVNDSHGDHQNVLHGELDPRISYIQGSIKPLGMVQGLDSSFDGAIFIGYHAKAGDPDGFLAHTGSGSVKGLWLNDVEVGEGGMNAAFAGSLGVPVILVSGDSAAAAELGQLLGSETVTTKTAETPSSARLRHPDVVRTMLREMTGVALDRLSSNGFSPLELGSPVEIKMRFTSTTHVDVLQSIPGMSKVDGYTVRYMARSMDEAYRLIRLMYRFVSA
;
A
#
# COMPACT_ATOMS: atom_id res chain seq x y z
N MET A 1 -14.57 9.25 -9.07
CA MET A 1 -13.48 9.09 -8.12
C MET A 1 -12.30 8.48 -8.85
N THR A 2 -11.24 8.86 -9.02
CA THR A 2 -10.50 10.03 -8.86
C THR A 2 -9.18 9.81 -9.54
N SER A 3 -9.29 9.66 -10.87
CA SER A 3 -8.11 9.90 -11.71
C SER A 3 -7.72 11.36 -11.54
N SER A 4 -6.45 11.65 -11.47
CA SER A 4 -5.90 12.99 -11.54
C SER A 4 -6.52 13.70 -12.77
N GLY A 5 -7.46 14.62 -12.55
CA GLY A 5 -8.24 15.26 -13.61
C GLY A 5 -9.75 15.02 -13.55
N GLY A 6 -10.22 14.12 -12.66
CA GLY A 6 -11.66 13.99 -12.39
C GLY A 6 -12.24 15.25 -11.74
N LYS A 7 -13.50 15.56 -12.05
CA LYS A 7 -14.19 16.79 -11.60
C LYS A 7 -14.07 17.04 -10.08
N ASP A 8 -14.09 15.99 -9.27
CA ASP A 8 -14.07 16.05 -7.82
C ASP A 8 -12.70 15.70 -7.20
N TYR A 9 -11.64 15.67 -8.01
CA TYR A 9 -10.31 15.28 -7.52
C TYR A 9 -9.78 16.21 -6.43
N GLY A 10 -10.04 17.52 -6.55
CA GLY A 10 -9.68 18.50 -5.53
C GLY A 10 -10.30 18.19 -4.16
N THR A 11 -11.59 17.86 -4.12
CA THR A 11 -12.30 17.45 -2.91
C THR A 11 -11.73 16.11 -2.35
N SER A 12 -11.38 15.18 -3.22
CA SER A 12 -10.79 13.91 -2.78
C SER A 12 -9.41 14.10 -2.16
N ARG A 13 -8.60 15.03 -2.66
CA ARG A 13 -7.32 15.42 -2.04
C ARG A 13 -7.51 15.98 -0.63
N GLN A 14 -8.55 16.82 -0.44
CA GLN A 14 -8.91 17.32 0.89
C GLN A 14 -9.27 16.16 1.84
N TYR A 15 -10.10 15.21 1.39
CA TYR A 15 -10.46 14.05 2.21
C TYR A 15 -9.24 13.19 2.55
N MET A 16 -8.35 12.89 1.58
CA MET A 16 -7.10 12.18 1.85
C MET A 16 -6.27 12.88 2.93
N THR A 17 -6.09 14.19 2.81
CA THR A 17 -5.33 14.99 3.79
C THR A 17 -5.97 14.98 5.18
N GLN A 18 -7.29 15.09 5.24
CA GLN A 18 -8.03 15.04 6.50
C GLN A 18 -7.99 13.66 7.16
N GLU A 19 -7.99 12.57 6.38
CA GLU A 19 -7.82 11.21 6.90
C GLU A 19 -6.41 11.01 7.48
N VAL A 20 -5.37 11.50 6.80
CA VAL A 20 -4.00 11.52 7.33
C VAL A 20 -3.94 12.30 8.64
N ASN A 21 -4.49 13.51 8.67
CA ASN A 21 -4.49 14.33 9.89
C ASN A 21 -5.28 13.70 11.06
N ALA A 22 -6.35 12.95 10.76
CA ALA A 22 -7.11 12.22 11.77
C ALA A 22 -6.24 11.15 12.47
N VAL A 23 -5.44 10.41 11.71
CA VAL A 23 -4.48 9.42 12.21
C VAL A 23 -3.34 10.11 12.97
N VAL A 24 -2.74 11.14 12.39
CA VAL A 24 -1.65 11.92 13.00
C VAL A 24 -2.06 12.51 14.35
N ALA A 25 -3.27 13.10 14.42
CA ALA A 25 -3.79 13.66 15.67
C ALA A 25 -3.96 12.56 16.73
N ALA A 26 -4.49 11.40 16.37
CA ALA A 26 -4.65 10.28 17.30
C ALA A 26 -3.29 9.74 17.81
N ILE A 27 -2.26 9.73 16.95
CA ILE A 27 -0.90 9.36 17.38
C ILE A 27 -0.37 10.37 18.40
N PHE A 28 -0.44 11.67 18.11
CA PHE A 28 0.07 12.68 19.05
C PHE A 28 -0.72 12.80 20.35
N GLU A 29 -2.00 12.41 20.36
CA GLU A 29 -2.79 12.31 21.58
C GLU A 29 -2.29 11.21 22.52
N ARG A 30 -1.78 10.10 21.96
CA ARG A 30 -1.25 8.95 22.73
C ARG A 30 0.25 9.09 23.00
N ILE A 31 0.99 9.59 22.02
CA ILE A 31 2.47 9.68 22.00
C ILE A 31 2.85 11.10 21.54
N PRO A 32 2.82 12.11 22.45
CA PRO A 32 3.11 13.51 22.08
C PRO A 32 4.48 13.75 21.46
N SER A 33 5.45 12.85 21.70
CA SER A 33 6.82 12.90 21.18
C SER A 33 7.04 12.00 19.97
N ALA A 34 5.99 11.46 19.33
CA ALA A 34 6.13 10.62 18.17
C ALA A 34 6.85 11.34 17.03
N ASP A 35 7.74 10.65 16.33
CA ASP A 35 8.28 11.07 15.03
C ASP A 35 7.44 10.43 13.93
N ILE A 36 6.80 11.25 13.10
CA ILE A 36 5.86 10.79 12.09
C ILE A 36 6.34 11.21 10.72
N LEU A 37 6.55 10.23 9.85
CA LEU A 37 6.83 10.43 8.44
C LEU A 37 5.60 10.03 7.61
N VAL A 38 5.05 10.97 6.86
CA VAL A 38 3.98 10.71 5.89
C VAL A 38 4.58 10.64 4.48
N ASN A 39 4.26 9.59 3.74
CA ASN A 39 4.69 9.42 2.36
C ASN A 39 3.49 9.33 1.43
N ASP A 40 3.33 10.31 0.54
CA ASP A 40 2.28 10.31 -0.48
C ASP A 40 2.51 9.19 -1.49
N SER A 41 1.54 8.32 -1.67
CA SER A 41 1.69 7.07 -2.41
C SER A 41 0.75 6.92 -3.60
N HIS A 42 -0.25 7.79 -3.77
CA HIS A 42 -1.23 7.67 -4.85
C HIS A 42 -0.73 8.30 -6.16
N GLY A 43 -0.93 7.61 -7.27
CA GLY A 43 -0.68 8.11 -8.62
C GLY A 43 0.74 8.69 -8.82
N ASP A 44 0.81 10.00 -9.04
CA ASP A 44 2.06 10.76 -9.20
C ASP A 44 2.72 11.16 -7.87
N HIS A 45 2.14 10.74 -6.74
CA HIS A 45 2.62 11.02 -5.39
C HIS A 45 2.62 12.52 -5.02
N GLN A 46 1.61 13.25 -5.50
CA GLN A 46 1.44 14.70 -5.25
C GLN A 46 -0.01 15.05 -4.87
N ASN A 47 -0.64 14.20 -4.07
CA ASN A 47 -2.08 14.26 -3.81
C ASN A 47 -2.43 14.94 -2.50
N VAL A 48 -1.69 14.64 -1.44
CA VAL A 48 -1.92 15.23 -0.12
C VAL A 48 -1.59 16.73 -0.15
N LEU A 49 -2.42 17.53 0.49
CA LEU A 49 -2.26 18.99 0.57
C LEU A 49 -1.26 19.33 1.68
N HIS A 50 0.01 19.46 1.32
CA HIS A 50 1.11 19.65 2.27
C HIS A 50 0.86 20.80 3.27
N GLY A 51 0.33 21.93 2.81
CA GLY A 51 0.05 23.08 3.67
C GLY A 51 -1.08 22.87 4.69
N GLU A 52 -1.84 21.77 4.59
CA GLU A 52 -2.93 21.41 5.49
C GLU A 52 -2.56 20.26 6.44
N LEU A 53 -1.35 19.70 6.32
CA LEU A 53 -0.86 18.68 7.24
C LEU A 53 -0.45 19.28 8.59
N ASP A 54 -0.51 18.46 9.64
CA ASP A 54 0.01 18.85 10.98
C ASP A 54 1.49 19.26 10.86
N PRO A 55 1.87 20.44 11.34
CA PRO A 55 3.22 20.98 11.14
C PRO A 55 4.33 20.22 11.89
N ARG A 56 3.98 19.26 12.73
CA ARG A 56 4.94 18.46 13.50
C ARG A 56 5.48 17.26 12.73
N ILE A 57 4.87 16.90 11.58
CA ILE A 57 5.26 15.73 10.82
C ILE A 57 6.30 16.05 9.74
N SER A 58 7.04 15.03 9.30
CA SER A 58 7.81 15.05 8.07
C SER A 58 6.98 14.50 6.90
N TYR A 59 7.19 15.03 5.69
CA TYR A 59 6.39 14.65 4.53
C TYR A 59 7.24 14.43 3.28
N ILE A 60 7.00 13.31 2.59
CA ILE A 60 7.61 12.97 1.30
C ILE A 60 6.54 12.98 0.22
N GLN A 61 6.76 13.77 -0.83
CA GLN A 61 5.92 13.77 -2.03
C GLN A 61 6.75 13.71 -3.31
N GLY A 62 6.08 13.46 -4.42
CA GLY A 62 6.66 13.46 -5.75
C GLY A 62 7.10 12.07 -6.23
N SER A 63 7.27 11.97 -7.53
CA SER A 63 7.69 10.78 -8.27
C SER A 63 8.95 11.16 -9.09
N ILE A 64 9.94 10.35 -9.29
CA ILE A 64 10.05 8.91 -9.02
C ILE A 64 10.79 8.71 -7.69
N LYS A 65 10.23 7.88 -6.81
CA LYS A 65 10.89 7.47 -5.56
C LYS A 65 11.38 6.01 -5.70
N PRO A 66 12.63 5.68 -5.39
CA PRO A 66 13.16 4.32 -5.51
C PRO A 66 12.35 3.27 -4.75
N LEU A 67 11.90 3.59 -3.53
CA LEU A 67 11.04 2.73 -2.71
C LEU A 67 9.55 3.10 -2.78
N GLY A 68 9.16 4.04 -3.65
CA GLY A 68 7.76 4.37 -3.95
C GLY A 68 6.89 4.59 -2.73
N MET A 69 5.94 3.69 -2.52
CA MET A 69 4.94 3.77 -1.44
C MET A 69 5.53 3.63 -0.03
N VAL A 70 6.70 3.04 0.10
CA VAL A 70 7.43 2.87 1.37
C VAL A 70 8.72 3.71 1.42
N GLN A 71 8.80 4.77 0.61
CA GLN A 71 9.96 5.65 0.63
C GLN A 71 10.14 6.32 2.00
N GLY A 72 11.35 6.23 2.53
CA GLY A 72 11.71 6.76 3.85
C GLY A 72 11.57 5.76 4.99
N LEU A 73 10.98 4.59 4.76
CA LEU A 73 10.86 3.54 5.77
C LEU A 73 12.21 2.85 5.98
N ASP A 74 12.59 2.68 7.25
CA ASP A 74 13.75 1.91 7.70
C ASP A 74 13.45 1.18 9.02
N SER A 75 14.43 0.49 9.58
CA SER A 75 14.28 -0.31 10.79
C SER A 75 14.17 0.50 12.10
N SER A 76 14.18 1.81 12.06
CA SER A 76 14.00 2.67 13.24
C SER A 76 12.53 2.94 13.55
N PHE A 77 11.62 2.61 12.63
CA PHE A 77 10.19 2.79 12.83
C PHE A 77 9.58 1.67 13.69
N ASP A 78 8.72 2.04 14.63
CA ASP A 78 7.98 1.09 15.48
C ASP A 78 6.80 0.44 14.76
N GLY A 79 6.25 1.10 13.75
CA GLY A 79 5.10 0.58 12.98
C GLY A 79 4.79 1.40 11.74
N ALA A 80 4.03 0.82 10.82
CA ALA A 80 3.53 1.46 9.63
C ALA A 80 2.00 1.48 9.59
N ILE A 81 1.42 2.52 9.01
CA ILE A 81 -0.03 2.69 8.83
C ILE A 81 -0.31 2.93 7.35
N PHE A 82 -1.24 2.17 6.80
CA PHE A 82 -1.63 2.23 5.39
C PHE A 82 -3.00 2.87 5.24
N ILE A 83 -3.07 4.07 4.64
CA ILE A 83 -4.30 4.85 4.52
C ILE A 83 -4.76 4.85 3.07
N GLY A 84 -6.04 4.48 2.84
CA GLY A 84 -6.69 4.58 1.55
C GLY A 84 -6.30 3.51 0.52
N TYR A 85 -5.90 2.33 0.96
CA TYR A 85 -5.54 1.22 0.09
C TYR A 85 -6.74 0.61 -0.63
N HIS A 86 -6.48 -0.11 -1.69
CA HIS A 86 -7.44 -0.90 -2.49
C HIS A 86 -7.00 -2.36 -2.54
N ALA A 87 -7.91 -3.26 -2.91
CA ALA A 87 -7.63 -4.67 -3.06
C ALA A 87 -6.69 -4.98 -4.22
N LYS A 88 -6.04 -6.14 -4.19
CA LYS A 88 -5.15 -6.65 -5.25
C LYS A 88 -5.87 -6.83 -6.58
N ALA A 89 -5.11 -6.88 -7.65
CA ALA A 89 -5.62 -7.16 -8.99
C ALA A 89 -6.42 -8.48 -9.01
N GLY A 90 -7.59 -8.46 -9.66
CA GLY A 90 -8.43 -9.62 -9.81
C GLY A 90 -9.39 -9.91 -8.65
N ASP A 91 -9.36 -9.12 -7.57
CA ASP A 91 -10.35 -9.24 -6.49
C ASP A 91 -11.74 -8.85 -7.02
N PRO A 92 -12.74 -9.75 -6.97
CA PRO A 92 -14.06 -9.49 -7.52
C PRO A 92 -14.88 -8.48 -6.72
N ASP A 93 -14.57 -8.33 -5.43
CA ASP A 93 -15.27 -7.48 -4.48
C ASP A 93 -14.52 -6.16 -4.21
N GLY A 94 -13.40 -5.95 -4.91
CA GLY A 94 -12.55 -4.77 -4.77
C GLY A 94 -12.99 -3.59 -5.64
N PHE A 95 -12.99 -2.39 -5.05
CA PHE A 95 -13.22 -1.15 -5.78
C PHE A 95 -11.92 -0.68 -6.44
N LEU A 96 -11.92 -0.57 -7.77
CA LEU A 96 -10.73 -0.22 -8.58
C LEU A 96 -9.52 -1.14 -8.30
N ALA A 97 -9.78 -2.40 -7.97
CA ALA A 97 -8.76 -3.38 -7.63
C ALA A 97 -7.70 -3.50 -8.73
N HIS A 98 -6.44 -3.30 -8.38
CA HIS A 98 -5.30 -3.42 -9.28
C HIS A 98 -4.01 -3.69 -8.47
N THR A 99 -2.89 -3.91 -9.15
CA THR A 99 -1.59 -4.10 -8.48
C THR A 99 -0.52 -3.36 -9.27
N GLY A 100 -0.15 -2.16 -8.84
CA GLY A 100 0.88 -1.29 -9.40
C GLY A 100 0.56 -0.72 -10.79
N SER A 101 -0.08 -1.50 -11.64
CA SER A 101 -0.45 -1.14 -13.01
C SER A 101 -1.66 -1.94 -13.47
N GLY A 102 -2.50 -1.37 -14.30
CA GLY A 102 -3.60 -2.10 -14.97
C GLY A 102 -3.13 -3.26 -15.85
N SER A 103 -1.85 -3.28 -16.23
CA SER A 103 -1.23 -4.35 -16.99
C SER A 103 -0.80 -5.56 -16.15
N VAL A 104 -0.79 -5.45 -14.81
CA VAL A 104 -0.50 -6.55 -13.90
C VAL A 104 -1.80 -7.23 -13.50
N LYS A 105 -1.83 -8.57 -13.59
CA LYS A 105 -2.98 -9.42 -13.27
C LYS A 105 -2.79 -10.30 -12.05
N GLY A 106 -1.59 -10.36 -11.51
CA GLY A 106 -1.26 -11.05 -10.28
C GLY A 106 0.20 -10.87 -9.92
N LEU A 107 0.45 -10.84 -8.63
CA LEU A 107 1.79 -10.81 -8.04
C LEU A 107 1.83 -11.81 -6.89
N TRP A 108 2.82 -12.68 -6.89
CA TRP A 108 3.07 -13.63 -5.80
C TRP A 108 4.48 -13.45 -5.28
N LEU A 109 4.61 -13.51 -3.97
CA LEU A 109 5.87 -13.55 -3.23
C LEU A 109 5.91 -14.85 -2.43
N ASN A 110 6.81 -15.78 -2.76
CA ASN A 110 6.89 -17.11 -2.15
C ASN A 110 5.51 -17.81 -2.10
N ASP A 111 4.83 -17.86 -3.27
CA ASP A 111 3.48 -18.42 -3.46
C ASP A 111 2.33 -17.70 -2.74
N VAL A 112 2.59 -16.66 -1.94
CA VAL A 112 1.55 -15.79 -1.36
C VAL A 112 1.15 -14.75 -2.40
N GLU A 113 -0.11 -14.78 -2.83
CA GLU A 113 -0.64 -13.75 -3.72
C GLU A 113 -0.88 -12.45 -2.97
N VAL A 114 -0.30 -11.35 -3.48
CA VAL A 114 -0.34 -10.04 -2.83
C VAL A 114 -0.74 -8.93 -3.80
N GLY A 115 -1.36 -7.90 -3.25
CA GLY A 115 -1.48 -6.59 -3.86
C GLY A 115 -0.35 -5.65 -3.44
N GLU A 116 -0.52 -4.35 -3.70
CA GLU A 116 0.43 -3.33 -3.28
C GLU A 116 0.58 -3.30 -1.75
N GLY A 117 -0.54 -3.45 -1.02
CA GLY A 117 -0.51 -3.50 0.44
C GLY A 117 0.33 -4.65 0.99
N GLY A 118 0.13 -5.88 0.46
CA GLY A 118 0.91 -7.04 0.89
C GLY A 118 2.38 -6.93 0.51
N MET A 119 2.69 -6.42 -0.69
CA MET A 119 4.08 -6.17 -1.12
C MET A 119 4.77 -5.13 -0.22
N ASN A 120 4.09 -4.03 0.10
CA ASN A 120 4.60 -2.98 0.97
C ASN A 120 4.80 -3.49 2.40
N ALA A 121 3.87 -4.31 2.89
CA ALA A 121 3.96 -4.93 4.21
C ALA A 121 5.10 -5.95 4.29
N ALA A 122 5.36 -6.72 3.23
CA ALA A 122 6.51 -7.62 3.17
C ALA A 122 7.84 -6.86 3.19
N PHE A 123 7.92 -5.71 2.51
CA PHE A 123 9.09 -4.84 2.60
C PHE A 123 9.26 -4.29 4.02
N ALA A 124 8.20 -3.75 4.64
CA ALA A 124 8.24 -3.28 6.03
C ALA A 124 8.65 -4.41 6.98
N GLY A 125 8.08 -5.60 6.81
CA GLY A 125 8.40 -6.78 7.60
C GLY A 125 9.86 -7.21 7.49
N SER A 126 10.47 -7.07 6.31
CA SER A 126 11.91 -7.35 6.14
C SER A 126 12.83 -6.38 6.90
N LEU A 127 12.29 -5.26 7.35
CA LEU A 127 12.95 -4.28 8.23
C LEU A 127 12.56 -4.46 9.71
N GLY A 128 11.71 -5.46 10.03
CA GLY A 128 11.18 -5.67 11.37
C GLY A 128 10.01 -4.75 11.75
N VAL A 129 9.44 -4.01 10.79
CA VAL A 129 8.37 -3.04 11.03
C VAL A 129 7.00 -3.65 10.73
N PRO A 130 6.11 -3.81 11.72
CA PRO A 130 4.74 -4.30 11.49
C PRO A 130 3.85 -3.21 10.89
N VAL A 131 2.88 -3.63 10.07
CA VAL A 131 1.76 -2.76 9.66
C VAL A 131 0.67 -2.89 10.71
N ILE A 132 0.37 -1.80 11.42
CA ILE A 132 -0.52 -1.83 12.58
C ILE A 132 -1.97 -1.45 12.27
N LEU A 133 -2.20 -0.65 11.23
CA LEU A 133 -3.52 -0.20 10.79
C LEU A 133 -3.56 -0.09 9.27
N VAL A 134 -4.67 -0.53 8.70
CA VAL A 134 -4.96 -0.39 7.28
C VAL A 134 -6.34 0.23 7.09
N SER A 135 -6.47 1.23 6.24
CA SER A 135 -7.76 1.70 5.75
C SER A 135 -7.89 1.55 4.24
N GLY A 136 -9.11 1.26 3.79
CA GLY A 136 -9.38 1.07 2.37
C GLY A 136 -10.82 0.72 2.05
N ASP A 137 -11.06 0.13 0.90
CA ASP A 137 -12.35 -0.51 0.64
C ASP A 137 -12.49 -1.80 1.46
N SER A 138 -13.70 -2.38 1.48
CA SER A 138 -13.97 -3.58 2.29
C SER A 138 -13.12 -4.78 1.91
N ALA A 139 -12.78 -4.94 0.62
CA ALA A 139 -11.96 -6.04 0.14
C ALA A 139 -10.48 -5.85 0.56
N ALA A 140 -9.93 -4.63 0.42
CA ALA A 140 -8.58 -4.32 0.91
C ALA A 140 -8.46 -4.50 2.43
N ALA A 141 -9.47 -4.04 3.19
CA ALA A 141 -9.50 -4.21 4.64
C ALA A 141 -9.53 -5.69 5.05
N ALA A 142 -10.31 -6.52 4.34
CA ALA A 142 -10.34 -7.97 4.57
C ALA A 142 -9.02 -8.65 4.17
N GLU A 143 -8.50 -8.38 2.96
CA GLU A 143 -7.24 -8.93 2.45
C GLU A 143 -6.09 -8.65 3.41
N LEU A 144 -5.87 -7.38 3.74
CA LEU A 144 -4.73 -6.97 4.55
C LEU A 144 -4.92 -7.26 6.04
N GLY A 145 -6.16 -7.17 6.55
CA GLY A 145 -6.48 -7.57 7.91
C GLY A 145 -6.20 -9.05 8.15
N GLN A 146 -6.57 -9.91 7.21
CA GLN A 146 -6.28 -11.35 7.29
C GLN A 146 -4.79 -11.66 7.14
N LEU A 147 -4.12 -11.02 6.19
CA LEU A 147 -2.71 -11.27 5.89
C LEU A 147 -1.79 -10.80 7.02
N LEU A 148 -2.08 -9.65 7.62
CA LEU A 148 -1.18 -8.93 8.52
C LEU A 148 -1.61 -8.96 10.00
N GLY A 149 -2.86 -9.31 10.26
CA GLY A 149 -3.45 -9.14 11.59
C GLY A 149 -3.53 -7.68 12.04
N SER A 150 -3.45 -6.72 11.10
CA SER A 150 -3.59 -5.28 11.36
C SER A 150 -5.00 -4.91 11.79
N GLU A 151 -5.14 -3.84 12.55
CA GLU A 151 -6.43 -3.17 12.70
C GLU A 151 -6.90 -2.62 11.35
N THR A 152 -8.22 -2.56 11.12
CA THR A 152 -8.75 -2.15 9.82
C THR A 152 -9.85 -1.12 9.92
N VAL A 153 -9.91 -0.20 8.93
CA VAL A 153 -11.00 0.75 8.74
C VAL A 153 -11.55 0.66 7.33
N THR A 154 -12.78 0.19 7.19
CA THR A 154 -13.48 0.18 5.89
C THR A 154 -14.07 1.55 5.62
N THR A 155 -13.59 2.23 4.58
CA THR A 155 -14.04 3.57 4.16
C THR A 155 -15.17 3.51 3.13
N LYS A 156 -15.24 2.43 2.36
CA LYS A 156 -16.21 2.20 1.29
C LYS A 156 -16.36 0.71 0.98
N THR A 157 -17.43 0.36 0.32
CA THR A 157 -17.70 -1.01 -0.19
C THR A 157 -17.98 -0.93 -1.68
N ALA A 158 -17.38 -1.80 -2.48
CA ALA A 158 -17.67 -1.86 -3.91
C ALA A 158 -19.13 -2.32 -4.15
N GLU A 159 -19.80 -1.62 -5.04
CA GLU A 159 -21.07 -2.07 -5.64
C GLU A 159 -20.80 -2.73 -6.99
N THR A 160 -19.76 -2.25 -7.68
CA THR A 160 -19.16 -2.81 -8.88
C THR A 160 -17.66 -2.52 -8.85
N PRO A 161 -16.85 -3.07 -9.74
CA PRO A 161 -15.42 -2.72 -9.80
C PRO A 161 -15.13 -1.22 -9.98
N SER A 162 -16.10 -0.42 -10.43
CA SER A 162 -15.94 1.01 -10.70
C SER A 162 -16.95 1.92 -9.98
N SER A 163 -17.80 1.37 -9.12
CA SER A 163 -18.71 2.14 -8.27
C SER A 163 -18.68 1.63 -6.84
N ALA A 164 -18.83 2.54 -5.87
CA ALA A 164 -18.75 2.19 -4.46
C ALA A 164 -19.76 2.94 -3.60
N ARG A 165 -20.23 2.29 -2.56
CA ARG A 165 -20.96 2.90 -1.46
C ARG A 165 -19.97 3.48 -0.47
N LEU A 166 -19.99 4.79 -0.32
CA LEU A 166 -19.05 5.53 0.52
C LEU A 166 -19.61 5.73 1.92
N ARG A 167 -18.76 5.68 2.94
CA ARG A 167 -19.07 6.24 4.25
C ARG A 167 -18.87 7.75 4.22
N HIS A 168 -19.63 8.47 5.07
CA HIS A 168 -19.43 9.91 5.19
C HIS A 168 -18.01 10.21 5.70
N PRO A 169 -17.31 11.24 5.15
CA PRO A 169 -15.92 11.54 5.53
C PRO A 169 -15.72 11.76 7.03
N ASP A 170 -16.67 12.40 7.74
CA ASP A 170 -16.58 12.60 9.20
C ASP A 170 -16.61 11.26 9.96
N VAL A 171 -17.45 10.31 9.51
CA VAL A 171 -17.51 8.97 10.11
C VAL A 171 -16.19 8.25 9.89
N VAL A 172 -15.61 8.33 8.69
CA VAL A 172 -14.31 7.71 8.39
C VAL A 172 -13.21 8.29 9.29
N ARG A 173 -13.16 9.62 9.44
CA ARG A 173 -12.17 10.27 10.32
C ARG A 173 -12.31 9.86 11.77
N THR A 174 -13.54 9.74 12.28
CA THR A 174 -13.80 9.24 13.64
C THR A 174 -13.29 7.80 13.79
N MET A 175 -13.65 6.92 12.86
CA MET A 175 -13.18 5.52 12.87
C MET A 175 -11.66 5.42 12.81
N LEU A 176 -10.99 6.23 11.97
CA LEU A 176 -9.53 6.26 11.88
C LEU A 176 -8.90 6.68 13.21
N ARG A 177 -9.40 7.71 13.87
CA ARG A 177 -8.89 8.14 15.19
C ARG A 177 -9.04 7.03 16.23
N GLU A 178 -10.22 6.42 16.34
CA GLU A 178 -10.50 5.35 17.30
C GLU A 178 -9.60 4.14 17.04
N MET A 179 -9.54 3.66 15.80
CA MET A 179 -8.75 2.48 15.45
C MET A 179 -7.24 2.73 15.51
N THR A 180 -6.78 3.95 15.27
CA THR A 180 -5.38 4.33 15.52
C THR A 180 -5.05 4.19 17.01
N GLY A 181 -5.94 4.65 17.91
CA GLY A 181 -5.77 4.45 19.34
C GLY A 181 -5.66 2.98 19.73
N VAL A 182 -6.57 2.13 19.20
CA VAL A 182 -6.53 0.67 19.43
C VAL A 182 -5.24 0.05 18.91
N ALA A 183 -4.81 0.43 17.70
CA ALA A 183 -3.57 -0.06 17.10
C ALA A 183 -2.33 0.32 17.93
N LEU A 184 -2.26 1.55 18.45
CA LEU A 184 -1.16 2.00 19.30
C LEU A 184 -1.13 1.28 20.66
N ASP A 185 -2.29 1.07 21.29
CA ASP A 185 -2.40 0.32 22.54
C ASP A 185 -1.92 -1.14 22.33
N ARG A 186 -2.29 -1.74 21.21
CA ARG A 186 -1.86 -3.09 20.85
C ARG A 186 -0.38 -3.15 20.47
N LEU A 187 0.16 -2.14 19.77
CA LEU A 187 1.59 -2.03 19.47
C LEU A 187 2.42 -1.97 20.74
N SER A 188 2.00 -1.19 21.72
CA SER A 188 2.71 -1.06 22.99
C SER A 188 2.81 -2.37 23.79
N SER A 189 1.91 -3.32 23.53
CA SER A 189 1.91 -4.67 24.10
C SER A 189 2.56 -5.74 23.22
N ASN A 190 3.30 -5.34 22.18
CA ASN A 190 3.88 -6.24 21.15
C ASN A 190 2.83 -7.13 20.45
N GLY A 191 1.63 -6.60 20.25
CA GLY A 191 0.49 -7.34 19.70
C GLY A 191 0.50 -7.51 18.17
N PHE A 192 1.51 -7.02 17.47
CA PHE A 192 1.68 -7.18 16.02
C PHE A 192 2.98 -7.91 15.69
N SER A 193 2.95 -8.65 14.57
CA SER A 193 4.14 -9.28 14.01
C SER A 193 4.40 -8.72 12.61
N PRO A 194 5.65 -8.39 12.26
CA PRO A 194 6.02 -8.06 10.89
C PRO A 194 5.72 -9.20 9.93
N LEU A 195 5.34 -8.89 8.68
CA LEU A 195 5.15 -9.91 7.64
C LEU A 195 6.51 -10.35 7.10
N GLU A 196 7.02 -11.47 7.56
CA GLU A 196 8.29 -12.03 7.11
C GLU A 196 8.05 -13.13 6.07
N LEU A 197 8.57 -12.95 4.86
CA LEU A 197 8.51 -13.94 3.79
C LEU A 197 9.80 -14.77 3.67
N GLY A 198 10.80 -14.49 4.50
CA GLY A 198 12.12 -15.13 4.45
C GLY A 198 12.98 -14.67 3.27
N SER A 199 14.07 -15.40 3.06
CA SER A 199 15.02 -15.20 1.93
C SER A 199 15.55 -16.56 1.47
N PRO A 200 15.68 -16.80 0.16
CA PRO A 200 15.37 -15.91 -0.96
C PRO A 200 13.87 -15.71 -1.15
N VAL A 201 13.47 -14.68 -1.94
CA VAL A 201 12.08 -14.37 -2.27
C VAL A 201 11.82 -14.71 -3.73
N GLU A 202 10.94 -15.66 -3.99
CA GLU A 202 10.44 -15.90 -5.35
C GLU A 202 9.38 -14.85 -5.71
N ILE A 203 9.60 -14.15 -6.82
CA ILE A 203 8.63 -13.28 -7.45
C ILE A 203 7.99 -14.03 -8.59
N LYS A 204 6.66 -14.15 -8.62
CA LYS A 204 5.88 -14.46 -9.84
C LYS A 204 4.99 -13.28 -10.16
N MET A 205 4.98 -12.87 -11.43
CA MET A 205 4.18 -11.72 -11.87
C MET A 205 3.50 -12.04 -13.19
N ARG A 206 2.18 -11.87 -13.20
CA ARG A 206 1.33 -12.12 -14.38
C ARG A 206 0.87 -10.81 -15.00
N PHE A 207 0.94 -10.74 -16.33
CA PHE A 207 0.64 -9.56 -17.12
C PHE A 207 -0.53 -9.77 -18.07
N THR A 208 -1.00 -8.68 -18.68
CA THR A 208 -2.04 -8.71 -19.74
C THR A 208 -1.48 -9.06 -21.12
N SER A 209 -0.16 -8.93 -21.34
CA SER A 209 0.47 -9.09 -22.66
C SER A 209 1.66 -10.04 -22.61
N THR A 210 1.74 -10.92 -23.60
CA THR A 210 2.91 -11.79 -23.83
C THR A 210 4.17 -10.99 -24.16
N THR A 211 4.02 -9.81 -24.78
CA THR A 211 5.15 -8.91 -25.09
C THR A 211 5.87 -8.43 -23.83
N HIS A 212 5.12 -8.15 -22.74
CA HIS A 212 5.75 -7.79 -21.45
C HIS A 212 6.66 -8.92 -20.97
N VAL A 213 6.20 -10.17 -21.04
CA VAL A 213 6.96 -11.34 -20.63
C VAL A 213 8.22 -11.52 -21.47
N ASP A 214 8.10 -11.38 -22.80
CA ASP A 214 9.24 -11.57 -23.72
C ASP A 214 10.33 -10.50 -23.47
N VAL A 215 9.95 -9.24 -23.28
CA VAL A 215 10.91 -8.16 -22.99
C VAL A 215 11.55 -8.33 -21.61
N LEU A 216 10.77 -8.70 -20.58
CA LEU A 216 11.28 -8.87 -19.22
C LEU A 216 12.31 -10.02 -19.09
N GLN A 217 12.30 -11.00 -20.01
CA GLN A 217 13.35 -12.02 -20.07
C GLN A 217 14.74 -11.46 -20.41
N SER A 218 14.85 -10.19 -20.83
CA SER A 218 16.13 -9.49 -20.95
C SER A 218 16.79 -9.18 -19.61
N ILE A 219 16.05 -9.29 -18.50
CA ILE A 219 16.61 -9.13 -17.15
C ILE A 219 17.35 -10.42 -16.78
N PRO A 220 18.67 -10.37 -16.47
CA PRO A 220 19.42 -11.57 -16.08
C PRO A 220 18.76 -12.29 -14.89
N GLY A 221 18.52 -13.59 -15.02
CA GLY A 221 17.86 -14.40 -14.00
C GLY A 221 16.33 -14.43 -14.09
N MET A 222 15.71 -13.61 -14.93
CA MET A 222 14.29 -13.69 -15.20
C MET A 222 13.98 -14.92 -16.05
N SER A 223 12.96 -15.67 -15.66
CA SER A 223 12.49 -16.84 -16.40
C SER A 223 11.00 -16.72 -16.74
N LYS A 224 10.63 -17.28 -17.89
CA LYS A 224 9.24 -17.39 -18.35
C LYS A 224 8.59 -18.62 -17.74
N VAL A 225 7.44 -18.44 -17.08
CA VAL A 225 6.62 -19.55 -16.56
C VAL A 225 5.61 -20.00 -17.62
N ASP A 226 4.91 -19.03 -18.20
CA ASP A 226 3.97 -19.22 -19.32
C ASP A 226 3.94 -17.95 -20.19
N GLY A 227 3.02 -17.88 -21.17
CA GLY A 227 2.91 -16.73 -22.09
C GLY A 227 2.67 -15.38 -21.40
N TYR A 228 2.17 -15.38 -20.18
CA TYR A 228 1.77 -14.17 -19.45
C TYR A 228 2.51 -13.97 -18.13
N THR A 229 3.34 -14.94 -17.69
CA THR A 229 3.91 -14.97 -16.35
C THR A 229 5.43 -15.08 -16.38
N VAL A 230 6.10 -14.19 -15.66
CA VAL A 230 7.53 -14.28 -15.37
C VAL A 230 7.76 -14.75 -13.93
N ARG A 231 8.96 -15.30 -13.70
CA ARG A 231 9.47 -15.66 -12.38
C ARG A 231 10.91 -15.19 -12.21
N TYR A 232 11.21 -14.72 -11.01
CA TYR A 232 12.55 -14.31 -10.61
C TYR A 232 12.81 -14.71 -9.15
N MET A 233 14.02 -15.17 -8.84
CA MET A 233 14.45 -15.48 -7.49
C MET A 233 15.33 -14.34 -6.96
N ALA A 234 14.75 -13.50 -6.12
CA ALA A 234 15.46 -12.40 -5.48
C ALA A 234 16.18 -12.89 -4.21
N ARG A 235 17.37 -12.34 -3.96
CA ARG A 235 18.18 -12.70 -2.78
C ARG A 235 17.61 -12.16 -1.48
N SER A 236 16.81 -11.08 -1.54
CA SER A 236 16.21 -10.41 -0.40
C SER A 236 14.90 -9.74 -0.79
N MET A 237 14.11 -9.33 0.21
CA MET A 237 12.89 -8.55 -0.05
C MET A 237 13.18 -7.16 -0.62
N ASP A 238 14.31 -6.52 -0.28
CA ASP A 238 14.73 -5.25 -0.91
C ASP A 238 14.97 -5.41 -2.42
N GLU A 239 15.71 -6.44 -2.83
CA GLU A 239 15.91 -6.75 -4.26
C GLU A 239 14.57 -7.05 -4.94
N ALA A 240 13.71 -7.87 -4.34
CA ALA A 240 12.41 -8.20 -4.87
C ALA A 240 11.54 -6.94 -5.05
N TYR A 241 11.47 -6.11 -4.04
CA TYR A 241 10.67 -4.88 -4.05
C TYR A 241 11.10 -3.92 -5.16
N ARG A 242 12.41 -3.65 -5.29
CA ARG A 242 12.96 -2.76 -6.32
C ARG A 242 12.72 -3.30 -7.73
N LEU A 243 12.88 -4.61 -7.92
CA LEU A 243 12.64 -5.24 -9.23
C LEU A 243 11.15 -5.18 -9.62
N ILE A 244 10.23 -5.47 -8.69
CA ILE A 244 8.79 -5.35 -8.93
C ILE A 244 8.42 -3.91 -9.32
N ARG A 245 8.97 -2.92 -8.61
CA ARG A 245 8.76 -1.51 -8.91
C ARG A 245 9.25 -1.13 -10.30
N LEU A 246 10.39 -1.65 -10.72
CA LEU A 246 10.92 -1.45 -12.08
C LEU A 246 9.98 -2.08 -13.12
N MET A 247 9.51 -3.31 -12.90
CA MET A 247 8.56 -3.99 -13.78
C MET A 247 7.24 -3.22 -13.90
N TYR A 248 6.70 -2.68 -12.80
CA TYR A 248 5.51 -1.82 -12.86
C TYR A 248 5.70 -0.61 -13.77
N ARG A 249 6.83 0.06 -13.65
CA ARG A 249 7.14 1.23 -14.49
C ARG A 249 7.27 0.87 -15.95
N PHE A 250 7.91 -0.24 -16.24
CA PHE A 250 8.09 -0.72 -17.61
C PHE A 250 6.74 -1.03 -18.28
N VAL A 251 5.84 -1.74 -17.60
CA VAL A 251 4.56 -2.15 -18.20
C VAL A 251 3.48 -1.07 -18.17
N SER A 252 3.75 0.07 -17.54
CA SER A 252 2.86 1.23 -17.49
C SER A 252 3.22 2.31 -18.54
N ALA A 253 4.31 2.12 -19.26
CA ALA A 253 4.86 3.06 -20.24
C ALA A 253 4.08 3.06 -21.57
#